data_bb481ea67b6cd0b31c4b3718cfcb78e8
#
_entry.id   bb481ea67b6cd0b31c4b3718cfcb78e8
#
_cell.length_a   1.000
_cell.length_b   1.000
_cell.length_c   1.000
_cell.angle_alpha   90.00
_cell.angle_beta   90.00
_cell.angle_gamma   90.00
#
_symmetry.space_group_name_H-M   'P 1'
#
loop_
_entity.id
_entity.type
_entity.pdbx_description
1 polymer ?
#
loop_
_entity_poly.entity_id
_entity_poly.type
_entity_poly.pdbx_seq_one_letter_code
_entity_poly.pdbx_strand_id
1 'polypeptide(L)'
;VATGPLQRQKEWVDSYRPALRVREQGNLVSIGDGIAWITGLPSAAMDDVLLFSDGSQAMVFDLTEQLIGAVLLHATDELTAGAPVRRTGRALGLPAGDGLLGRVIDPLGAPLDGEPPPRAWQRLESPSPPIVARDFVNKPLYTGIKVLDTMIPIGKGQRQLLIGDEGLGRSSIALDTVINQRSRGVRCVYVLIGQKRSSIVQTITTLREQGAMEHTTVVVAEASALPGLQHLAPFAGCAVAEHWMQRGRDVLVVYDDLSTHAKVYRELSLLLRRPPGREAYPGDIFSVHARLLERATCLNAMHGGGSMTALPLAETLEGEIATYIPTNLISITDGQIYLDRNLFAAGFRPAIDIARSVSRIGGQAQHPRIKAEAGRMKLDYLQFLELEVFTRFGARLEASMEAAIRRGRILREILKQDRLNPLPEACQMAWLIAFNDGLFRDQPTENIPARLERLMNRARSGMLTIDSPREEWSRAVAEWLSEPGGAERS
;
A
#
# COMPACT_ATOMS: atom_id res chain seq x y z
N VAL A 1 -44.56 -5.57 -25.57
CA VAL A 1 -45.41 -4.41 -25.18
C VAL A 1 -45.04 -4.09 -23.77
N ALA A 2 -44.42 -2.93 -23.52
CA ALA A 2 -44.06 -2.50 -22.18
C ALA A 2 -45.37 -2.23 -21.38
N THR A 3 -45.60 -3.00 -20.34
CA THR A 3 -46.70 -2.81 -19.41
C THR A 3 -46.63 -1.40 -18.78
N GLY A 4 -47.73 -0.65 -18.86
CA GLY A 4 -47.81 0.70 -18.30
C GLY A 4 -47.65 0.71 -16.77
N PRO A 5 -47.30 1.87 -16.15
CA PRO A 5 -47.06 1.97 -14.70
C PRO A 5 -48.22 1.43 -13.84
N LEU A 6 -49.45 1.69 -14.22
CA LEU A 6 -50.65 1.21 -13.50
C LEU A 6 -50.82 -0.31 -13.61
N GLN A 7 -50.42 -0.92 -14.71
CA GLN A 7 -50.53 -2.37 -14.87
C GLN A 7 -49.49 -3.10 -14.03
N ARG A 8 -48.26 -2.54 -13.92
CA ARG A 8 -47.22 -3.02 -13.01
C ARG A 8 -47.61 -2.90 -11.53
N GLN A 9 -48.28 -1.82 -11.17
CA GLN A 9 -48.82 -1.65 -9.81
C GLN A 9 -49.95 -2.67 -9.52
N LYS A 10 -50.85 -2.91 -10.47
CA LYS A 10 -51.89 -3.93 -10.34
C LYS A 10 -51.29 -5.34 -10.19
N GLU A 11 -50.35 -5.73 -11.05
CA GLU A 11 -49.64 -7.02 -10.99
C GLU A 11 -48.90 -7.18 -9.65
N TRP A 12 -48.30 -6.08 -9.15
CA TRP A 12 -47.63 -6.10 -7.83
C TRP A 12 -48.63 -6.28 -6.69
N VAL A 13 -49.75 -5.59 -6.70
CA VAL A 13 -50.84 -5.75 -5.69
C VAL A 13 -51.43 -7.15 -5.74
N ASP A 14 -51.71 -7.67 -6.93
CA ASP A 14 -52.30 -9.01 -7.11
C ASP A 14 -51.30 -10.14 -6.70
N SER A 15 -50.00 -9.91 -6.80
CA SER A 15 -48.93 -10.83 -6.37
C SER A 15 -48.55 -10.65 -4.91
N TYR A 16 -48.96 -9.54 -4.27
CA TYR A 16 -48.52 -9.22 -2.92
C TYR A 16 -49.19 -10.16 -1.89
N ARG A 17 -48.36 -10.96 -1.24
CA ARG A 17 -48.76 -11.77 -0.09
C ARG A 17 -48.26 -11.09 1.16
N PRO A 18 -49.16 -10.58 2.03
CA PRO A 18 -48.75 -9.99 3.30
C PRO A 18 -48.10 -11.07 4.18
N ALA A 19 -46.83 -10.86 4.51
CA ALA A 19 -46.13 -11.68 5.48
C ALA A 19 -45.88 -10.84 6.73
N LEU A 20 -46.21 -11.38 7.88
CA LEU A 20 -45.82 -10.79 9.15
C LEU A 20 -44.30 -10.82 9.26
N ARG A 21 -43.67 -9.64 9.22
CA ARG A 21 -42.25 -9.48 9.48
C ARG A 21 -42.05 -8.96 10.87
N VAL A 22 -41.70 -9.82 11.81
CA VAL A 22 -41.23 -9.41 13.13
C VAL A 22 -39.82 -8.89 12.96
N ARG A 23 -39.58 -7.63 13.35
CA ARG A 23 -38.25 -7.04 13.37
C ARG A 23 -37.89 -6.73 14.83
N GLU A 24 -36.68 -7.11 15.21
CA GLU A 24 -36.11 -6.71 16.48
C GLU A 24 -35.87 -5.21 16.48
N GLN A 25 -36.20 -4.56 17.57
CA GLN A 25 -35.89 -3.16 17.84
C GLN A 25 -35.17 -3.07 19.17
N GLY A 26 -34.04 -2.41 19.17
CA GLY A 26 -33.30 -2.05 20.38
C GLY A 26 -33.47 -0.56 20.69
N ASN A 27 -32.85 -0.14 21.77
CA ASN A 27 -32.79 1.26 22.18
C ASN A 27 -31.36 1.67 22.50
N LEU A 28 -31.00 2.88 22.08
CA LEU A 28 -29.73 3.51 22.41
C LEU A 28 -29.74 3.88 23.91
N VAL A 29 -28.82 3.33 24.69
CA VAL A 29 -28.67 3.60 26.11
C VAL A 29 -27.84 4.84 26.36
N SER A 30 -26.68 4.91 25.69
CA SER A 30 -25.77 6.05 25.76
C SER A 30 -24.94 6.17 24.52
N ILE A 31 -24.45 7.37 24.25
CA ILE A 31 -23.59 7.71 23.11
C ILE A 31 -22.49 8.64 23.60
N GLY A 32 -21.27 8.45 23.09
CA GLY A 32 -20.13 9.33 23.35
C GLY A 32 -18.87 8.82 22.61
N ASP A 33 -18.01 9.74 22.20
CA ASP A 33 -16.71 9.45 21.58
C ASP A 33 -16.75 8.44 20.40
N GLY A 34 -17.83 8.49 19.60
CA GLY A 34 -18.01 7.59 18.46
C GLY A 34 -18.50 6.17 18.83
N ILE A 35 -18.86 5.93 20.09
CA ILE A 35 -19.41 4.66 20.58
C ILE A 35 -20.88 4.82 20.95
N ALA A 36 -21.68 3.83 20.62
CA ALA A 36 -23.11 3.71 21.01
C ALA A 36 -23.30 2.42 21.82
N TRP A 37 -23.91 2.53 23.02
CA TRP A 37 -24.31 1.39 23.83
C TRP A 37 -25.79 1.13 23.65
N ILE A 38 -26.16 -0.10 23.31
CA ILE A 38 -27.48 -0.47 22.82
C ILE A 38 -28.00 -1.68 23.61
N THR A 39 -29.31 -1.72 23.84
CA THR A 39 -30.00 -2.89 24.39
C THR A 39 -31.12 -3.36 23.47
N GLY A 40 -31.60 -4.60 23.65
CA GLY A 40 -32.82 -5.09 23.02
C GLY A 40 -32.67 -5.68 21.60
N LEU A 41 -31.48 -6.06 21.18
CA LEU A 41 -31.25 -6.75 19.92
C LEU A 41 -30.61 -8.14 20.18
N PRO A 42 -31.36 -9.14 20.66
CA PRO A 42 -30.79 -10.44 21.06
C PRO A 42 -30.16 -11.23 19.92
N SER A 43 -30.54 -10.96 18.68
CA SER A 43 -29.93 -11.63 17.49
C SER A 43 -28.78 -10.86 16.88
N ALA A 44 -28.28 -9.78 17.51
CA ALA A 44 -27.14 -9.02 16.99
C ALA A 44 -25.87 -9.87 16.98
N ALA A 45 -25.13 -9.79 15.91
CA ALA A 45 -23.84 -10.44 15.72
C ALA A 45 -22.73 -9.40 15.52
N MET A 46 -21.48 -9.81 15.74
CA MET A 46 -20.33 -8.98 15.41
C MET A 46 -20.39 -8.53 13.95
N ASP A 47 -19.96 -7.33 13.68
CA ASP A 47 -19.95 -6.68 12.35
C ASP A 47 -21.34 -6.40 11.74
N ASP A 48 -22.44 -6.65 12.47
CA ASP A 48 -23.77 -6.23 12.02
C ASP A 48 -23.88 -4.70 11.90
N VAL A 49 -24.49 -4.26 10.81
CA VAL A 49 -24.80 -2.83 10.63
C VAL A 49 -26.15 -2.49 11.27
N LEU A 50 -26.11 -1.53 12.15
CA LEU A 50 -27.26 -0.98 12.88
C LEU A 50 -27.67 0.35 12.26
N LEU A 51 -28.99 0.59 12.19
CA LEU A 51 -29.58 1.83 11.70
C LEU A 51 -30.49 2.42 12.79
N PHE A 52 -30.20 3.65 13.17
CA PHE A 52 -30.99 4.43 14.11
C PHE A 52 -32.17 5.15 13.42
N SER A 53 -33.12 5.60 14.17
CA SER A 53 -34.33 6.26 13.66
C SER A 53 -34.07 7.60 12.96
N ASP A 54 -32.98 8.29 13.32
CA ASP A 54 -32.52 9.55 12.74
C ASP A 54 -31.67 9.36 11.45
N GLY A 55 -31.39 8.11 11.05
CA GLY A 55 -30.54 7.79 9.90
C GLY A 55 -29.09 7.53 10.26
N SER A 56 -28.67 7.73 11.49
CA SER A 56 -27.33 7.37 11.97
C SER A 56 -27.07 5.87 11.81
N GLN A 57 -25.81 5.50 11.60
CA GLN A 57 -25.38 4.12 11.39
C GLN A 57 -24.24 3.76 12.32
N ALA A 58 -24.25 2.53 12.81
CA ALA A 58 -23.17 1.97 13.62
C ALA A 58 -22.89 0.52 13.21
N MET A 59 -21.72 0.03 13.56
CA MET A 59 -21.32 -1.37 13.42
C MET A 59 -21.15 -1.99 14.80
N VAL A 60 -21.71 -3.19 15.01
CA VAL A 60 -21.52 -3.95 16.25
C VAL A 60 -20.05 -4.33 16.38
N PHE A 61 -19.43 -3.94 17.49
CA PHE A 61 -18.01 -4.14 17.73
C PHE A 61 -17.69 -4.91 19.00
N ASP A 62 -18.65 -4.93 19.95
CA ASP A 62 -18.55 -5.67 21.20
C ASP A 62 -19.93 -6.20 21.63
N LEU A 63 -19.95 -7.40 22.17
CA LEU A 63 -21.17 -8.05 22.64
C LEU A 63 -20.98 -8.52 24.09
N THR A 64 -21.80 -8.00 24.98
CA THR A 64 -21.90 -8.45 26.37
C THR A 64 -23.29 -9.05 26.63
N GLU A 65 -23.48 -9.66 27.78
CA GLU A 65 -24.82 -10.23 28.16
C GLU A 65 -25.93 -9.19 28.19
N GLN A 66 -25.62 -7.93 28.46
CA GLN A 66 -26.61 -6.88 28.69
C GLN A 66 -26.61 -5.78 27.65
N LEU A 67 -25.42 -5.50 27.03
CA LEU A 67 -25.22 -4.36 26.18
C LEU A 67 -24.47 -4.78 24.90
N ILE A 68 -24.81 -4.11 23.83
CA ILE A 68 -24.11 -4.13 22.57
C ILE A 68 -23.29 -2.85 22.47
N GLY A 69 -21.97 -2.99 22.34
CA GLY A 69 -21.07 -1.90 22.01
C GLY A 69 -20.97 -1.75 20.49
N ALA A 70 -21.41 -0.64 19.96
CA ALA A 70 -21.35 -0.36 18.52
C ALA A 70 -20.53 0.89 18.25
N VAL A 71 -19.73 0.83 17.16
CA VAL A 71 -18.91 1.94 16.69
C VAL A 71 -19.68 2.72 15.64
N LEU A 72 -19.82 4.03 15.81
CA LEU A 72 -20.53 4.90 14.88
C LEU A 72 -19.75 5.01 13.56
N LEU A 73 -20.48 4.84 12.46
CA LEU A 73 -19.99 5.01 11.09
C LEU A 73 -20.51 6.31 10.48
N HIS A 74 -21.72 6.68 10.85
CA HIS A 74 -22.35 7.94 10.50
C HIS A 74 -23.23 8.38 11.69
N ALA A 75 -23.14 9.63 12.06
CA ALA A 75 -23.96 10.20 13.14
C ALA A 75 -24.53 11.54 12.70
N THR A 76 -25.81 11.76 13.02
CA THR A 76 -26.45 13.06 12.91
C THR A 76 -26.41 13.77 14.26
N ASP A 77 -26.60 15.08 14.28
CA ASP A 77 -26.67 15.86 15.51
C ASP A 77 -27.93 15.56 16.35
N GLU A 78 -28.89 14.84 15.75
CA GLU A 78 -30.16 14.47 16.40
C GLU A 78 -30.09 13.15 17.20
N LEU A 79 -28.96 12.39 17.07
CA LEU A 79 -28.82 11.10 17.74
C LEU A 79 -28.71 11.28 19.26
N THR A 80 -29.72 10.83 19.99
CA THR A 80 -29.79 10.96 21.45
C THR A 80 -30.12 9.62 22.12
N ALA A 81 -29.81 9.51 23.41
CA ALA A 81 -30.21 8.35 24.23
C ALA A 81 -31.71 8.12 24.17
N GLY A 82 -32.11 6.86 24.11
CA GLY A 82 -33.53 6.45 23.92
C GLY A 82 -33.91 6.27 22.43
N ALA A 83 -33.05 6.68 21.47
CA ALA A 83 -33.37 6.51 20.05
C ALA A 83 -33.56 5.03 19.70
N PRO A 84 -34.64 4.69 18.94
CA PRO A 84 -34.82 3.35 18.41
C PRO A 84 -33.75 2.95 17.44
N VAL A 85 -33.28 1.71 17.53
CA VAL A 85 -32.25 1.14 16.65
C VAL A 85 -32.71 -0.22 16.15
N ARG A 86 -32.32 -0.55 14.90
CA ARG A 86 -32.65 -1.84 14.28
C ARG A 86 -31.43 -2.38 13.53
N ARG A 87 -31.37 -3.70 13.39
CA ARG A 87 -30.43 -4.37 12.49
C ARG A 87 -30.85 -4.13 11.04
N THR A 88 -29.88 -3.85 10.17
CA THR A 88 -30.16 -3.73 8.74
C THR A 88 -30.31 -5.08 8.05
N GLY A 89 -29.76 -6.15 8.65
CA GLY A 89 -29.67 -7.48 8.05
C GLY A 89 -28.78 -7.54 6.81
N ARG A 90 -27.98 -6.50 6.57
CA ARG A 90 -27.04 -6.42 5.45
C ARG A 90 -25.61 -6.44 5.98
N ALA A 91 -24.76 -7.19 5.30
CA ALA A 91 -23.32 -7.12 5.54
C ALA A 91 -22.80 -5.74 5.11
N LEU A 92 -21.78 -5.24 5.79
CA LEU A 92 -21.11 -4.02 5.41
C LEU A 92 -20.35 -4.24 4.10
N GLY A 93 -20.45 -3.27 3.19
CA GLY A 93 -19.78 -3.32 1.90
C GLY A 93 -19.84 -1.97 1.21
N LEU A 94 -19.19 -1.88 0.08
CA LEU A 94 -19.04 -0.63 -0.66
C LEU A 94 -19.15 -0.87 -2.17
N PRO A 95 -19.40 0.20 -2.97
CA PRO A 95 -19.31 0.13 -4.42
C PRO A 95 -17.93 -0.34 -4.87
N ALA A 96 -17.86 -1.10 -5.97
CA ALA A 96 -16.61 -1.61 -6.52
C ALA A 96 -16.66 -1.65 -8.05
N GLY A 97 -15.51 -1.83 -8.70
CA GLY A 97 -15.36 -1.95 -10.13
C GLY A 97 -14.64 -0.78 -10.78
N ASP A 98 -14.53 -0.83 -12.12
CA ASP A 98 -13.71 0.12 -12.90
C ASP A 98 -14.21 1.57 -12.81
N GLY A 99 -15.48 1.79 -12.49
CA GLY A 99 -16.02 3.12 -12.22
C GLY A 99 -15.45 3.80 -10.96
N LEU A 100 -14.59 3.12 -10.20
CA LEU A 100 -13.85 3.73 -9.09
C LEU A 100 -12.46 4.25 -9.51
N LEU A 101 -11.98 3.91 -10.70
CA LEU A 101 -10.72 4.46 -11.20
C LEU A 101 -10.82 5.98 -11.37
N GLY A 102 -9.82 6.70 -10.90
CA GLY A 102 -9.81 8.16 -10.87
C GLY A 102 -10.56 8.80 -9.71
N ARG A 103 -11.22 8.00 -8.86
CA ARG A 103 -12.16 8.46 -7.84
C ARG A 103 -11.51 8.56 -6.46
N VAL A 104 -12.13 9.43 -5.65
CA VAL A 104 -11.85 9.59 -4.22
C VAL A 104 -13.12 9.26 -3.46
N ILE A 105 -13.06 8.27 -2.57
CA ILE A 105 -14.20 7.77 -1.79
C ILE A 105 -13.86 7.71 -0.31
N ASP A 106 -14.89 7.70 0.53
CA ASP A 106 -14.76 7.35 1.94
C ASP A 106 -14.75 5.82 2.17
N PRO A 107 -14.53 5.32 3.39
CA PRO A 107 -14.53 3.89 3.68
C PRO A 107 -15.88 3.18 3.50
N LEU A 108 -16.98 3.89 3.40
CA LEU A 108 -18.31 3.34 3.08
C LEU A 108 -18.61 3.40 1.57
N GLY A 109 -17.67 3.94 0.77
CA GLY A 109 -17.81 4.12 -0.66
C GLY A 109 -18.61 5.36 -1.07
N ALA A 110 -18.86 6.29 -0.13
CA ALA A 110 -19.44 7.56 -0.48
C ALA A 110 -18.44 8.41 -1.26
N PRO A 111 -18.85 9.01 -2.38
CA PRO A 111 -17.96 9.80 -3.21
C PRO A 111 -17.60 11.12 -2.54
N LEU A 112 -16.32 11.44 -2.49
CA LEU A 112 -15.78 12.72 -2.02
C LEU A 112 -15.49 13.69 -3.17
N ASP A 113 -15.66 13.25 -4.41
CA ASP A 113 -15.44 13.99 -5.65
C ASP A 113 -16.74 14.45 -6.34
N GLY A 114 -17.90 14.18 -5.74
CA GLY A 114 -19.21 14.65 -6.20
C GLY A 114 -19.90 13.82 -7.29
N GLU A 115 -19.24 12.79 -7.84
CA GLU A 115 -19.86 11.92 -8.86
C GLU A 115 -20.51 10.67 -8.24
N PRO A 116 -21.59 10.12 -8.84
CA PRO A 116 -22.27 8.96 -8.29
C PRO A 116 -21.38 7.70 -8.31
N PRO A 117 -21.50 6.82 -7.30
CA PRO A 117 -20.71 5.60 -7.23
C PRO A 117 -21.16 4.56 -8.28
N PRO A 118 -20.30 3.61 -8.65
CA PRO A 118 -20.67 2.48 -9.51
C PRO A 118 -21.72 1.58 -8.83
N ARG A 119 -22.47 0.81 -9.64
CA ARG A 119 -23.54 -0.07 -9.14
C ARG A 119 -23.04 -1.40 -8.57
N ALA A 120 -21.86 -1.87 -9.00
CA ALA A 120 -21.28 -3.11 -8.50
C ALA A 120 -20.94 -2.95 -7.00
N TRP A 121 -21.11 -4.02 -6.23
CA TRP A 121 -20.97 -3.99 -4.77
C TRP A 121 -20.02 -5.12 -4.32
N GLN A 122 -19.18 -4.83 -3.35
CA GLN A 122 -18.25 -5.77 -2.74
C GLN A 122 -18.42 -5.75 -1.21
N ARG A 123 -18.41 -6.92 -0.58
CA ARG A 123 -18.37 -7.01 0.88
C ARG A 123 -17.06 -6.44 1.40
N LEU A 124 -17.13 -5.72 2.51
CA LEU A 124 -15.95 -5.12 3.13
C LEU A 124 -15.02 -6.19 3.69
N GLU A 125 -15.56 -7.13 4.43
CA GLU A 125 -14.84 -8.27 4.95
C GLU A 125 -15.15 -9.54 4.14
N SER A 126 -14.09 -10.22 3.74
CA SER A 126 -14.10 -11.51 3.07
C SER A 126 -12.99 -12.37 3.65
N PRO A 127 -13.17 -13.68 3.76
CA PRO A 127 -12.08 -14.56 4.15
C PRO A 127 -10.95 -14.48 3.14
N SER A 128 -9.70 -14.61 3.60
CA SER A 128 -8.55 -14.68 2.70
C SER A 128 -8.66 -15.88 1.76
N PRO A 129 -8.16 -15.78 0.52
CA PRO A 129 -8.16 -16.90 -0.42
C PRO A 129 -7.49 -18.14 0.18
N PRO A 130 -8.11 -19.32 0.05
CA PRO A 130 -7.54 -20.56 0.58
C PRO A 130 -6.26 -20.95 -0.17
N ILE A 131 -5.42 -21.80 0.42
CA ILE A 131 -4.14 -22.24 -0.16
C ILE A 131 -4.31 -22.78 -1.58
N VAL A 132 -5.36 -23.55 -1.82
CA VAL A 132 -5.65 -24.15 -3.14
C VAL A 132 -5.96 -23.12 -4.23
N ALA A 133 -6.31 -21.88 -3.87
CA ALA A 133 -6.58 -20.81 -4.81
C ALA A 133 -5.33 -19.95 -5.11
N ARG A 134 -4.26 -20.11 -4.33
CA ARG A 134 -3.04 -19.31 -4.44
C ARG A 134 -2.08 -19.88 -5.48
N ASP A 135 -1.27 -18.98 -6.04
CA ASP A 135 -0.15 -19.31 -6.91
C ASP A 135 1.16 -18.67 -6.39
N PHE A 136 2.28 -19.07 -6.98
CA PHE A 136 3.58 -18.52 -6.64
C PHE A 136 3.74 -17.08 -7.11
N VAL A 137 4.41 -16.28 -6.29
CA VAL A 137 4.80 -14.91 -6.63
C VAL A 137 6.06 -14.97 -7.50
N ASN A 138 5.91 -14.87 -8.81
CA ASN A 138 6.98 -15.03 -9.81
C ASN A 138 7.04 -13.91 -10.86
N LYS A 139 6.17 -12.90 -10.78
CA LYS A 139 6.15 -11.76 -11.68
C LYS A 139 6.57 -10.50 -10.92
N PRO A 140 7.43 -9.63 -11.50
CA PRO A 140 7.86 -8.40 -10.85
C PRO A 140 6.72 -7.38 -10.76
N LEU A 141 6.67 -6.67 -9.63
CA LEU A 141 6.02 -5.37 -9.51
C LEU A 141 7.13 -4.31 -9.52
N TYR A 142 7.32 -3.66 -10.65
CA TYR A 142 8.34 -2.62 -10.75
C TYR A 142 7.92 -1.36 -10.00
N THR A 143 8.77 -0.94 -9.06
CA THR A 143 8.56 0.27 -8.29
C THR A 143 9.08 1.52 -9.00
N GLY A 144 9.98 1.34 -9.97
CA GLY A 144 10.74 2.40 -10.61
C GLY A 144 11.86 2.96 -9.75
N ILE A 145 12.11 2.36 -8.58
CA ILE A 145 13.15 2.78 -7.64
C ILE A 145 14.35 1.83 -7.76
N LYS A 146 15.52 2.39 -8.11
CA LYS A 146 16.74 1.62 -8.42
C LYS A 146 17.06 0.56 -7.36
N VAL A 147 17.14 0.97 -6.10
CA VAL A 147 17.50 0.08 -5.00
C VAL A 147 16.47 -1.03 -4.77
N LEU A 148 15.19 -0.75 -4.96
CA LEU A 148 14.13 -1.73 -4.75
C LEU A 148 14.11 -2.75 -5.90
N ASP A 149 14.02 -2.29 -7.14
CA ASP A 149 13.88 -3.17 -8.29
C ASP A 149 15.09 -4.08 -8.50
N THR A 150 16.27 -3.69 -7.95
CA THR A 150 17.51 -4.46 -8.10
C THR A 150 17.89 -5.28 -6.88
N MET A 151 17.81 -4.74 -5.66
CA MET A 151 18.34 -5.38 -4.44
C MET A 151 17.26 -5.92 -3.49
N ILE A 152 16.04 -5.34 -3.54
CA ILE A 152 14.92 -5.70 -2.65
C ILE A 152 13.64 -5.81 -3.51
N PRO A 153 13.62 -6.65 -4.53
CA PRO A 153 12.54 -6.69 -5.50
C PRO A 153 11.21 -7.10 -4.86
N ILE A 154 10.13 -6.53 -5.40
CA ILE A 154 8.76 -6.81 -5.00
C ILE A 154 8.09 -7.61 -6.12
N GLY A 155 7.37 -8.67 -5.75
CA GLY A 155 6.59 -9.47 -6.68
C GLY A 155 5.09 -9.12 -6.63
N LYS A 156 4.40 -9.35 -7.74
CA LYS A 156 2.94 -9.22 -7.81
C LYS A 156 2.27 -10.28 -6.93
N GLY A 157 1.49 -9.82 -5.94
CA GLY A 157 0.90 -10.68 -4.91
C GLY A 157 1.67 -10.72 -3.59
N GLN A 158 2.80 -10.03 -3.48
CA GLN A 158 3.62 -9.94 -2.28
C GLN A 158 3.08 -8.88 -1.30
N ARG A 159 3.31 -9.10 0.00
CA ARG A 159 3.09 -8.13 1.08
C ARG A 159 4.44 -7.58 1.51
N GLN A 160 4.73 -6.33 1.18
CA GLN A 160 6.02 -5.71 1.48
C GLN A 160 5.83 -4.48 2.37
N LEU A 161 6.36 -4.54 3.59
CA LEU A 161 6.23 -3.46 4.57
C LEU A 161 7.21 -2.32 4.26
N LEU A 162 6.73 -1.07 4.27
CA LEU A 162 7.54 0.14 4.30
C LEU A 162 7.60 0.65 5.75
N ILE A 163 8.76 0.62 6.38
CA ILE A 163 8.90 0.94 7.79
C ILE A 163 10.03 1.95 8.05
N GLY A 164 9.80 2.88 8.96
CA GLY A 164 10.77 3.92 9.34
C GLY A 164 10.10 5.06 10.09
N ASP A 165 10.90 5.99 10.62
CA ASP A 165 10.40 7.15 11.34
C ASP A 165 9.60 8.10 10.44
N GLU A 166 8.84 9.00 11.07
CA GLU A 166 8.11 10.05 10.36
C GLU A 166 9.07 10.93 9.54
N GLY A 167 8.65 11.36 8.35
CA GLY A 167 9.41 12.26 7.49
C GLY A 167 10.54 11.62 6.67
N LEU A 168 10.82 10.32 6.81
CA LEU A 168 11.89 9.64 6.06
C LEU A 168 11.53 9.27 4.62
N GLY A 169 10.27 9.49 4.20
CA GLY A 169 9.85 9.30 2.81
C GLY A 169 9.13 7.98 2.49
N ARG A 170 8.54 7.31 3.49
CA ARG A 170 7.72 6.09 3.28
C ARG A 170 6.63 6.31 2.23
N SER A 171 5.81 7.35 2.41
CA SER A 171 4.73 7.71 1.47
C SER A 171 5.27 8.13 0.10
N SER A 172 6.48 8.72 0.01
CA SER A 172 7.10 9.04 -1.27
C SER A 172 7.44 7.78 -2.08
N ILE A 173 7.99 6.75 -1.43
CA ILE A 173 8.26 5.45 -2.06
C ILE A 173 6.97 4.80 -2.55
N ALA A 174 5.91 4.84 -1.74
CA ALA A 174 4.62 4.30 -2.11
C ALA A 174 4.00 5.06 -3.30
N LEU A 175 4.08 6.40 -3.31
CA LEU A 175 3.63 7.24 -4.42
C LEU A 175 4.40 6.94 -5.70
N ASP A 176 5.72 6.90 -5.66
CA ASP A 176 6.57 6.56 -6.81
C ASP A 176 6.22 5.18 -7.37
N THR A 177 5.95 4.22 -6.49
CA THR A 177 5.52 2.88 -6.89
C THR A 177 4.17 2.92 -7.61
N VAL A 178 3.19 3.69 -7.11
CA VAL A 178 1.87 3.87 -7.75
C VAL A 178 2.00 4.58 -9.10
N ILE A 179 2.78 5.67 -9.16
CA ILE A 179 3.04 6.43 -10.39
C ILE A 179 3.66 5.53 -11.46
N ASN A 180 4.59 4.65 -11.06
CA ASN A 180 5.25 3.73 -11.98
C ASN A 180 4.32 2.65 -12.56
N GLN A 181 3.11 2.46 -12.03
CA GLN A 181 2.15 1.50 -12.58
C GLN A 181 1.40 2.03 -13.82
N ARG A 182 1.60 3.29 -14.19
CA ARG A 182 1.02 3.86 -15.41
C ARG A 182 1.39 3.02 -16.63
N SER A 183 0.41 2.70 -17.45
CA SER A 183 0.57 1.87 -18.67
C SER A 183 1.03 0.42 -18.45
N ARG A 184 1.10 -0.06 -17.19
CA ARG A 184 1.51 -1.45 -16.87
C ARG A 184 0.32 -2.39 -16.64
N GLY A 185 -0.90 -1.88 -16.75
CA GLY A 185 -2.13 -2.65 -16.53
C GLY A 185 -2.39 -3.01 -15.06
N VAL A 186 -1.62 -2.46 -14.12
CA VAL A 186 -1.81 -2.63 -12.68
C VAL A 186 -2.76 -1.54 -12.19
N ARG A 187 -3.83 -1.94 -11.49
CA ARG A 187 -4.74 -1.02 -10.81
C ARG A 187 -4.23 -0.72 -9.42
N CYS A 188 -4.39 0.52 -8.97
CA CYS A 188 -3.91 0.93 -7.67
C CYS A 188 -5.05 1.35 -6.76
N VAL A 189 -4.91 1.05 -5.48
CA VAL A 189 -5.75 1.57 -4.40
C VAL A 189 -4.84 2.24 -3.39
N TYR A 190 -5.02 3.53 -3.15
CA TYR A 190 -4.27 4.27 -2.14
C TYR A 190 -5.17 4.58 -0.95
N VAL A 191 -4.88 4.01 0.20
CA VAL A 191 -5.69 4.16 1.42
C VAL A 191 -5.00 5.14 2.36
N LEU A 192 -5.65 6.27 2.64
CA LEU A 192 -5.19 7.31 3.56
C LEU A 192 -5.95 7.18 4.88
N ILE A 193 -5.24 6.81 5.95
CA ILE A 193 -5.82 6.44 7.24
C ILE A 193 -5.45 7.48 8.29
N GLY A 194 -6.43 8.23 8.82
CA GLY A 194 -6.21 9.21 9.86
C GLY A 194 -5.26 10.36 9.48
N GLN A 195 -5.15 10.66 8.20
CA GLN A 195 -4.27 11.71 7.69
C GLN A 195 -4.92 13.10 7.81
N LYS A 196 -4.07 14.12 7.97
CA LYS A 196 -4.52 15.52 7.92
C LYS A 196 -5.03 15.88 6.52
N ARG A 197 -6.06 16.70 6.44
CA ARG A 197 -6.64 17.14 5.16
C ARG A 197 -5.61 17.71 4.19
N SER A 198 -4.65 18.49 4.67
CA SER A 198 -3.56 19.04 3.83
C SER A 198 -2.71 17.96 3.17
N SER A 199 -2.36 16.90 3.91
CA SER A 199 -1.60 15.76 3.40
C SER A 199 -2.41 14.96 2.37
N ILE A 200 -3.71 14.78 2.63
CA ILE A 200 -4.64 14.11 1.71
C ILE A 200 -4.71 14.86 0.38
N VAL A 201 -4.96 16.17 0.43
CA VAL A 201 -5.02 17.03 -0.77
C VAL A 201 -3.70 16.98 -1.54
N GLN A 202 -2.56 17.07 -0.85
CA GLN A 202 -1.24 17.00 -1.48
C GLN A 202 -1.04 15.65 -2.19
N THR A 203 -1.40 14.53 -1.56
CA THR A 203 -1.29 13.18 -2.16
C THR A 203 -2.15 13.06 -3.42
N ILE A 204 -3.43 13.47 -3.35
CA ILE A 204 -4.34 13.43 -4.49
C ILE A 204 -3.86 14.34 -5.62
N THR A 205 -3.40 15.55 -5.30
CA THR A 205 -2.86 16.50 -6.28
C THR A 205 -1.63 15.90 -6.98
N THR A 206 -0.69 15.33 -6.22
CA THR A 206 0.50 14.67 -6.78
C THR A 206 0.12 13.52 -7.72
N LEU A 207 -0.81 12.65 -7.31
CA LEU A 207 -1.28 11.54 -8.17
C LEU A 207 -1.92 12.07 -9.46
N ARG A 208 -2.67 13.18 -9.38
CA ARG A 208 -3.32 13.81 -10.53
C ARG A 208 -2.31 14.45 -11.47
N GLU A 209 -1.37 15.22 -10.96
CA GLU A 209 -0.31 15.88 -11.75
C GLU A 209 0.59 14.89 -12.47
N GLN A 210 0.84 13.73 -11.84
CA GLN A 210 1.61 12.64 -12.43
C GLN A 210 0.78 11.71 -13.34
N GLY A 211 -0.51 11.99 -13.55
CA GLY A 211 -1.43 11.18 -14.36
C GLY A 211 -1.70 9.79 -13.75
N ALA A 212 -1.40 9.59 -12.46
CA ALA A 212 -1.58 8.30 -11.80
C ALA A 212 -3.02 8.05 -11.34
N MET A 213 -3.86 9.08 -11.27
CA MET A 213 -5.28 8.91 -10.94
C MET A 213 -6.03 8.05 -11.97
N GLU A 214 -5.61 8.03 -13.25
CA GLU A 214 -6.26 7.22 -14.29
C GLU A 214 -6.35 5.72 -13.95
N HIS A 215 -5.43 5.21 -13.16
CA HIS A 215 -5.38 3.80 -12.73
C HIS A 215 -5.48 3.62 -11.20
N THR A 216 -5.81 4.69 -10.46
CA THR A 216 -5.82 4.69 -8.99
C THR A 216 -7.19 5.07 -8.44
N THR A 217 -7.62 4.37 -7.40
CA THR A 217 -8.72 4.77 -6.50
C THR A 217 -8.12 5.21 -5.18
N VAL A 218 -8.56 6.34 -4.63
CA VAL A 218 -8.12 6.80 -3.31
C VAL A 218 -9.25 6.60 -2.30
N VAL A 219 -8.97 5.89 -1.21
CA VAL A 219 -9.88 5.72 -0.07
C VAL A 219 -9.39 6.59 1.05
N VAL A 220 -10.25 7.47 1.56
CA VAL A 220 -9.88 8.51 2.54
C VAL A 220 -10.66 8.39 3.83
N ALA A 221 -9.95 8.23 4.95
CA ALA A 221 -10.46 8.50 6.28
C ALA A 221 -9.62 9.61 6.92
N GLU A 222 -10.18 10.82 6.98
CA GLU A 222 -9.48 11.98 7.56
C GLU A 222 -9.23 11.77 9.06
N ALA A 223 -8.25 12.50 9.62
CA ALA A 223 -7.97 12.48 11.06
C ALA A 223 -9.17 12.97 11.93
N SER A 224 -10.04 13.81 11.34
CA SER A 224 -11.27 14.30 11.99
C SER A 224 -12.48 13.38 11.80
N ALA A 225 -12.36 12.32 11.00
CA ALA A 225 -13.45 11.37 10.77
C ALA A 225 -13.72 10.51 12.03
N LEU A 226 -14.94 10.00 12.13
CA LEU A 226 -15.30 9.06 13.19
C LEU A 226 -14.28 7.90 13.26
N PRO A 227 -13.87 7.47 14.46
CA PRO A 227 -12.90 6.39 14.62
C PRO A 227 -13.30 5.09 13.89
N GLY A 228 -14.63 4.83 13.80
CA GLY A 228 -15.16 3.71 13.03
C GLY A 228 -14.80 3.76 11.54
N LEU A 229 -14.85 4.93 10.91
CA LEU A 229 -14.45 5.09 9.52
C LEU A 229 -12.93 4.89 9.34
N GLN A 230 -12.13 5.43 10.26
CA GLN A 230 -10.68 5.23 10.22
C GLN A 230 -10.31 3.75 10.38
N HIS A 231 -11.03 3.01 11.24
CA HIS A 231 -10.87 1.57 11.40
C HIS A 231 -11.24 0.80 10.12
N LEU A 232 -12.32 1.19 9.44
CA LEU A 232 -12.78 0.50 8.23
C LEU A 232 -11.96 0.82 6.97
N ALA A 233 -11.22 1.92 6.94
CA ALA A 233 -10.51 2.38 5.75
C ALA A 233 -9.61 1.33 5.08
N PRO A 234 -8.72 0.61 5.79
CA PRO A 234 -7.88 -0.41 5.15
C PRO A 234 -8.69 -1.58 4.60
N PHE A 235 -9.78 -1.97 5.27
CA PHE A 235 -10.67 -3.03 4.79
C PHE A 235 -11.43 -2.60 3.54
N ALA A 236 -11.84 -1.34 3.46
CA ALA A 236 -12.48 -0.76 2.28
C ALA A 236 -11.53 -0.78 1.07
N GLY A 237 -10.31 -0.30 1.25
CA GLY A 237 -9.30 -0.36 0.19
C GLY A 237 -8.99 -1.79 -0.25
N CYS A 238 -8.88 -2.72 0.71
CA CYS A 238 -8.70 -4.14 0.43
C CYS A 238 -9.86 -4.73 -0.39
N ALA A 239 -11.11 -4.42 -0.04
CA ALA A 239 -12.29 -4.92 -0.74
C ALA A 239 -12.36 -4.41 -2.20
N VAL A 240 -12.03 -3.13 -2.44
CA VAL A 240 -11.91 -2.58 -3.81
C VAL A 240 -10.82 -3.33 -4.60
N ALA A 241 -9.64 -3.51 -4.02
CA ALA A 241 -8.53 -4.22 -4.64
C ALA A 241 -8.88 -5.69 -4.94
N GLU A 242 -9.51 -6.38 -4.00
CA GLU A 242 -9.92 -7.77 -4.10
C GLU A 242 -10.94 -7.99 -5.24
N HIS A 243 -11.85 -7.03 -5.44
CA HIS A 243 -12.80 -7.07 -6.55
C HIS A 243 -12.11 -7.18 -7.92
N TRP A 244 -11.00 -6.47 -8.13
CA TRP A 244 -10.22 -6.55 -9.36
C TRP A 244 -9.34 -7.80 -9.42
N MET A 245 -8.70 -8.17 -8.32
CA MET A 245 -7.89 -9.40 -8.24
C MET A 245 -8.71 -10.63 -8.65
N GLN A 246 -9.93 -10.78 -8.13
CA GLN A 246 -10.83 -11.88 -8.45
C GLN A 246 -11.29 -11.90 -9.92
N ARG A 247 -11.11 -10.78 -10.65
CA ARG A 247 -11.38 -10.63 -12.08
C ARG A 247 -10.14 -10.72 -12.97
N GLY A 248 -9.07 -11.30 -12.45
CA GLY A 248 -7.85 -11.53 -13.20
C GLY A 248 -6.99 -10.30 -13.42
N ARG A 249 -7.15 -9.26 -12.58
CA ARG A 249 -6.33 -8.05 -12.68
C ARG A 249 -5.22 -8.05 -11.65
N ASP A 250 -4.09 -7.46 -12.03
CA ASP A 250 -3.02 -7.16 -11.08
C ASP A 250 -3.35 -5.86 -10.36
N VAL A 251 -3.24 -5.88 -9.03
CA VAL A 251 -3.60 -4.76 -8.17
C VAL A 251 -2.49 -4.46 -7.19
N LEU A 252 -2.25 -3.18 -6.94
CA LEU A 252 -1.41 -2.66 -5.87
C LEU A 252 -2.29 -1.94 -4.86
N VAL A 253 -2.23 -2.32 -3.60
CA VAL A 253 -2.89 -1.59 -2.51
C VAL A 253 -1.85 -1.03 -1.54
N VAL A 254 -1.94 0.27 -1.27
CA VAL A 254 -1.10 1.00 -0.30
C VAL A 254 -1.94 1.32 0.92
N TYR A 255 -1.43 1.03 2.12
CA TYR A 255 -2.07 1.40 3.39
C TYR A 255 -1.21 2.44 4.11
N ASP A 256 -1.59 3.71 4.07
CA ASP A 256 -0.83 4.83 4.63
C ASP A 256 -1.59 5.47 5.83
N ASP A 257 -1.34 5.03 7.10
CA ASP A 257 -0.49 3.93 7.52
C ASP A 257 -1.18 3.00 8.54
N LEU A 258 -0.67 1.80 8.71
CA LEU A 258 -1.23 0.81 9.65
C LEU A 258 -0.85 1.06 11.11
N SER A 259 0.15 1.89 11.41
CA SER A 259 0.43 2.32 12.79
C SER A 259 -0.68 3.22 13.31
N THR A 260 -1.18 4.15 12.47
CA THR A 260 -2.34 4.98 12.78
C THR A 260 -3.60 4.14 12.92
N HIS A 261 -3.83 3.18 12.01
CA HIS A 261 -4.92 2.22 12.15
C HIS A 261 -4.90 1.46 13.49
N ALA A 262 -3.72 0.99 13.91
CA ALA A 262 -3.56 0.31 15.20
C ALA A 262 -3.87 1.25 16.38
N LYS A 263 -3.44 2.52 16.33
CA LYS A 263 -3.76 3.53 17.35
C LYS A 263 -5.27 3.74 17.47
N VAL A 264 -5.98 3.84 16.35
CA VAL A 264 -7.45 3.95 16.30
C VAL A 264 -8.13 2.70 16.86
N TYR A 265 -7.67 1.51 16.50
CA TYR A 265 -8.22 0.26 17.03
C TYR A 265 -8.02 0.14 18.54
N ARG A 266 -6.87 0.59 19.07
CA ARG A 266 -6.61 0.69 20.50
C ARG A 266 -7.58 1.65 21.19
N GLU A 267 -7.80 2.84 20.62
CA GLU A 267 -8.75 3.84 21.13
C GLU A 267 -10.16 3.26 21.22
N LEU A 268 -10.69 2.69 20.12
CA LEU A 268 -12.00 2.04 20.09
C LEU A 268 -12.13 0.94 21.15
N SER A 269 -11.09 0.12 21.30
CA SER A 269 -11.10 -0.98 22.27
C SER A 269 -11.11 -0.48 23.72
N LEU A 270 -10.38 0.58 24.02
CA LEU A 270 -10.38 1.20 25.35
C LEU A 270 -11.71 1.89 25.66
N LEU A 271 -12.32 2.58 24.70
CA LEU A 271 -13.64 3.19 24.84
C LEU A 271 -14.73 2.14 25.09
N LEU A 272 -14.61 0.97 24.46
CA LEU A 272 -15.48 -0.20 24.68
C LEU A 272 -15.10 -1.00 25.94
N ARG A 273 -14.14 -0.51 26.74
CA ARG A 273 -13.67 -1.14 27.99
C ARG A 273 -13.13 -2.55 27.83
N ARG A 274 -12.64 -2.90 26.63
CA ARG A 274 -11.96 -4.19 26.39
C ARG A 274 -10.63 -4.22 27.14
N PRO A 275 -10.23 -5.36 27.73
CA PRO A 275 -9.00 -5.44 28.51
C PRO A 275 -7.78 -5.16 27.62
N PRO A 276 -6.89 -4.22 28.02
CA PRO A 276 -5.69 -3.91 27.28
C PRO A 276 -4.62 -4.99 27.44
N GLY A 277 -3.85 -5.24 26.36
CA GLY A 277 -2.66 -6.06 26.35
C GLY A 277 -1.37 -5.24 26.32
N ARG A 278 -0.36 -5.74 25.62
CA ARG A 278 0.95 -5.09 25.48
C ARG A 278 0.80 -3.68 24.86
N GLU A 279 1.47 -2.69 25.43
CA GLU A 279 1.43 -1.27 25.03
C GLU A 279 -0.02 -0.71 24.92
N ALA A 280 -0.92 -1.24 25.77
CA ALA A 280 -2.34 -0.94 25.80
C ALA A 280 -3.12 -1.29 24.49
N TYR A 281 -2.51 -2.03 23.56
CA TYR A 281 -3.22 -2.58 22.43
C TYR A 281 -4.08 -3.78 22.84
N PRO A 282 -5.25 -3.98 22.22
CA PRO A 282 -6.04 -5.19 22.47
C PRO A 282 -5.29 -6.43 21.93
N GLY A 283 -5.51 -7.58 22.60
CA GLY A 283 -4.78 -8.82 22.30
C GLY A 283 -4.98 -9.37 20.88
N ASP A 284 -6.04 -8.95 20.21
CA ASP A 284 -6.42 -9.39 18.86
C ASP A 284 -5.91 -8.49 17.72
N ILE A 285 -5.16 -7.41 18.00
CA ILE A 285 -4.63 -6.50 16.96
C ILE A 285 -3.79 -7.23 15.90
N PHE A 286 -3.03 -8.25 16.30
CA PHE A 286 -2.29 -9.09 15.37
C PHE A 286 -3.24 -9.77 14.37
N SER A 287 -4.33 -10.35 14.86
CA SER A 287 -5.34 -11.03 14.02
C SER A 287 -6.05 -10.06 13.09
N VAL A 288 -6.29 -8.83 13.52
CA VAL A 288 -6.90 -7.77 12.68
C VAL A 288 -6.01 -7.46 11.47
N HIS A 289 -4.73 -7.20 11.69
CA HIS A 289 -3.79 -6.95 10.61
C HIS A 289 -3.51 -8.20 9.76
N ALA A 290 -3.46 -9.38 10.37
CA ALA A 290 -3.27 -10.63 9.64
C ALA A 290 -4.44 -10.91 8.70
N ARG A 291 -5.70 -10.78 9.16
CA ARG A 291 -6.91 -10.94 8.32
C ARG A 291 -6.91 -9.97 7.13
N LEU A 292 -6.48 -8.72 7.34
CA LEU A 292 -6.37 -7.73 6.28
C LEU A 292 -5.31 -8.12 5.24
N LEU A 293 -4.08 -8.36 5.70
CA LEU A 293 -2.92 -8.54 4.82
C LEU A 293 -2.88 -9.93 4.15
N GLU A 294 -3.44 -10.96 4.78
CA GLU A 294 -3.54 -12.31 4.19
C GLU A 294 -4.48 -12.38 2.97
N ARG A 295 -5.31 -11.37 2.75
CA ARG A 295 -6.13 -11.24 1.53
C ARG A 295 -5.29 -10.91 0.30
N ALA A 296 -4.11 -10.29 0.50
CA ALA A 296 -3.15 -10.02 -0.57
C ALA A 296 -2.41 -11.30 -0.97
N THR A 297 -2.48 -11.66 -2.25
CA THR A 297 -1.91 -12.89 -2.80
C THR A 297 -1.88 -12.85 -4.33
N CYS A 298 -1.26 -13.86 -4.94
CA CYS A 298 -1.43 -14.21 -6.33
C CYS A 298 -2.44 -15.36 -6.43
N LEU A 299 -3.47 -15.22 -7.26
CA LEU A 299 -4.46 -16.27 -7.53
C LEU A 299 -4.01 -17.13 -8.71
N ASN A 300 -4.27 -18.44 -8.64
CA ASN A 300 -4.03 -19.32 -9.77
C ASN A 300 -5.08 -19.11 -10.89
N ALA A 301 -4.81 -19.66 -12.07
CA ALA A 301 -5.65 -19.48 -13.25
C ALA A 301 -7.10 -19.95 -13.05
N MET A 302 -7.34 -20.98 -12.24
CA MET A 302 -8.68 -21.51 -11.95
C MET A 302 -9.52 -20.51 -11.09
N HIS A 303 -8.86 -19.64 -10.34
CA HIS A 303 -9.48 -18.65 -9.46
C HIS A 303 -9.35 -17.21 -9.98
N GLY A 304 -9.15 -17.05 -11.31
CA GLY A 304 -9.10 -15.76 -11.98
C GLY A 304 -7.71 -15.29 -12.38
N GLY A 305 -6.62 -15.82 -11.82
CA GLY A 305 -5.23 -15.51 -12.23
C GLY A 305 -4.75 -14.09 -11.93
N GLY A 306 -5.50 -13.31 -11.15
CA GLY A 306 -5.12 -11.96 -10.75
C GLY A 306 -4.21 -11.95 -9.52
N SER A 307 -3.63 -10.80 -9.22
CA SER A 307 -2.78 -10.60 -8.04
C SER A 307 -3.15 -9.34 -7.28
N MET A 308 -2.97 -9.37 -5.96
CA MET A 308 -3.05 -8.19 -5.10
C MET A 308 -1.76 -8.07 -4.29
N THR A 309 -0.96 -7.05 -4.60
CA THR A 309 0.26 -6.70 -3.87
C THR A 309 -0.08 -5.67 -2.81
N ALA A 310 0.36 -5.89 -1.58
CA ALA A 310 0.12 -4.96 -0.48
C ALA A 310 1.41 -4.24 -0.07
N LEU A 311 1.34 -2.92 0.03
CA LEU A 311 2.36 -2.05 0.60
C LEU A 311 1.82 -1.38 1.87
N PRO A 312 1.81 -2.05 3.02
CA PRO A 312 1.54 -1.39 4.28
C PRO A 312 2.70 -0.48 4.68
N LEU A 313 2.37 0.71 5.19
CA LEU A 313 3.31 1.62 5.80
C LEU A 313 3.20 1.50 7.32
N ALA A 314 4.33 1.52 8.01
CA ALA A 314 4.39 1.56 9.47
C ALA A 314 5.40 2.57 9.97
N GLU A 315 5.07 3.20 11.09
CA GLU A 315 5.92 4.15 11.76
C GLU A 315 6.78 3.47 12.83
N THR A 316 8.06 3.87 12.91
CA THR A 316 8.93 3.60 14.04
C THR A 316 9.16 4.87 14.83
N LEU A 317 9.57 4.73 16.09
CA LEU A 317 10.04 5.82 16.94
C LEU A 317 11.53 5.65 17.13
N GLU A 318 12.32 6.66 16.73
CA GLU A 318 13.79 6.67 16.84
C GLU A 318 14.48 5.45 16.20
N GLY A 319 13.87 4.90 15.13
CA GLY A 319 14.39 3.74 14.43
C GLY A 319 14.20 2.40 15.13
N GLU A 320 13.41 2.36 16.23
CA GLU A 320 13.17 1.13 16.97
C GLU A 320 12.10 0.25 16.30
N ILE A 321 12.52 -0.91 15.84
CA ILE A 321 11.63 -1.91 15.19
C ILE A 321 11.10 -2.96 16.17
N ALA A 322 11.61 -2.99 17.41
CA ALA A 322 11.24 -3.97 18.41
C ALA A 322 9.94 -3.64 19.16
N THR A 323 9.28 -2.53 18.82
CA THR A 323 7.98 -2.15 19.35
C THR A 323 6.86 -3.07 18.81
N TYR A 324 5.70 -3.08 19.48
CA TYR A 324 4.69 -4.10 19.27
C TYR A 324 4.12 -4.14 17.87
N ILE A 325 3.68 -3.00 17.31
CA ILE A 325 3.05 -2.95 15.97
C ILE A 325 4.06 -3.22 14.84
N PRO A 326 5.26 -2.60 14.79
CA PRO A 326 6.31 -2.95 13.85
C PRO A 326 6.64 -4.45 13.83
N THR A 327 6.87 -5.06 14.99
CA THR A 327 7.18 -6.50 15.09
C THR A 327 6.06 -7.37 14.52
N ASN A 328 4.80 -7.04 14.81
CA ASN A 328 3.65 -7.75 14.29
C ASN A 328 3.58 -7.67 12.75
N LEU A 329 3.71 -6.46 12.19
CA LEU A 329 3.64 -6.24 10.75
C LEU A 329 4.80 -6.91 10.00
N ILE A 330 6.03 -6.89 10.55
CA ILE A 330 7.17 -7.62 9.99
C ILE A 330 6.89 -9.13 9.95
N SER A 331 6.22 -9.67 10.96
CA SER A 331 5.89 -11.09 11.02
C SER A 331 4.82 -11.51 10.02
N ILE A 332 3.83 -10.64 9.75
CA ILE A 332 2.71 -10.91 8.82
C ILE A 332 3.15 -10.75 7.36
N THR A 333 4.10 -9.84 7.09
CA THR A 333 4.51 -9.51 5.71
C THR A 333 5.61 -10.42 5.18
N ASP A 334 5.78 -10.43 3.85
CA ASP A 334 6.79 -11.22 3.15
C ASP A 334 8.15 -10.50 3.08
N GLY A 335 8.32 -9.44 3.84
CA GLY A 335 9.55 -8.67 3.98
C GLY A 335 9.29 -7.22 4.36
N GLN A 336 10.37 -6.51 4.65
CA GLN A 336 10.32 -5.09 5.02
C GLN A 336 11.36 -4.29 4.26
N ILE A 337 11.03 -3.05 3.94
CA ILE A 337 11.92 -1.99 3.45
C ILE A 337 12.08 -1.01 4.60
N TYR A 338 13.28 -0.96 5.17
CA TYR A 338 13.58 -0.14 6.33
C TYR A 338 14.22 1.17 5.89
N LEU A 339 13.65 2.31 6.33
CA LEU A 339 14.19 3.64 6.11
C LEU A 339 14.96 4.11 7.35
N ASP A 340 16.20 4.54 7.15
CA ASP A 340 17.12 4.94 8.21
C ASP A 340 17.30 6.45 8.26
N ARG A 341 17.22 7.02 9.49
CA ARG A 341 17.37 8.45 9.75
C ARG A 341 18.78 8.96 9.44
N ASN A 342 19.82 8.15 9.71
CA ASN A 342 21.21 8.57 9.49
C ASN A 342 21.51 8.64 7.99
N LEU A 343 21.00 7.69 7.20
CA LEU A 343 21.10 7.74 5.75
C LEU A 343 20.38 8.98 5.20
N PHE A 344 19.19 9.29 5.72
CA PHE A 344 18.44 10.48 5.30
C PHE A 344 19.20 11.77 5.63
N ALA A 345 19.75 11.88 6.85
CA ALA A 345 20.56 13.03 7.28
C ALA A 345 21.86 13.16 6.48
N ALA A 346 22.44 12.06 6.02
CA ALA A 346 23.62 12.03 5.15
C ALA A 346 23.29 12.33 3.66
N GLY A 347 22.02 12.68 3.35
CA GLY A 347 21.59 13.03 1.99
C GLY A 347 21.31 11.84 1.06
N PHE A 348 21.20 10.61 1.62
CA PHE A 348 20.80 9.44 0.85
C PHE A 348 19.28 9.44 0.66
N ARG A 349 18.84 9.48 -0.58
CA ARG A 349 17.42 9.44 -0.96
C ARG A 349 17.23 8.51 -2.13
N PRO A 350 16.33 7.50 -2.02
CA PRO A 350 15.60 7.11 -0.80
C PRO A 350 16.52 6.57 0.30
N ALA A 351 16.21 6.85 1.56
CA ALA A 351 17.04 6.51 2.73
C ALA A 351 16.87 5.03 3.15
N ILE A 352 16.92 4.12 2.19
CA ILE A 352 16.70 2.69 2.40
C ILE A 352 17.96 2.03 2.95
N ASP A 353 17.86 1.44 4.12
CA ASP A 353 18.90 0.57 4.69
C ASP A 353 18.80 -0.82 4.06
N ILE A 354 19.74 -1.12 3.15
CA ILE A 354 19.79 -2.37 2.40
C ILE A 354 20.11 -3.57 3.32
N ALA A 355 20.86 -3.34 4.41
CA ALA A 355 21.23 -4.40 5.36
C ALA A 355 20.02 -4.87 6.19
N ARG A 356 19.18 -3.94 6.64
CA ARG A 356 17.97 -4.23 7.43
C ARG A 356 16.76 -4.58 6.59
N SER A 357 16.81 -4.31 5.28
CA SER A 357 15.70 -4.56 4.35
C SER A 357 15.76 -5.97 3.80
N VAL A 358 14.60 -6.63 3.81
CA VAL A 358 14.46 -8.04 3.39
C VAL A 358 13.27 -8.16 2.43
N SER A 359 13.44 -8.95 1.36
CA SER A 359 12.36 -9.50 0.56
C SER A 359 12.48 -11.02 0.58
N ARG A 360 11.48 -11.71 1.12
CA ARG A 360 11.47 -13.20 1.19
C ARG A 360 11.21 -13.83 -0.18
N ILE A 361 10.59 -13.10 -1.10
CA ILE A 361 10.38 -13.52 -2.49
C ILE A 361 11.67 -13.30 -3.30
N GLY A 362 12.28 -12.13 -3.14
CA GLY A 362 13.56 -11.80 -3.71
C GLY A 362 13.65 -12.01 -5.22
N GLY A 363 14.75 -12.56 -5.68
CA GLY A 363 15.02 -12.76 -7.10
C GLY A 363 14.11 -13.75 -7.83
N GLN A 364 13.15 -14.41 -7.14
CA GLN A 364 12.15 -15.24 -7.82
C GLN A 364 11.16 -14.40 -8.63
N ALA A 365 10.87 -13.18 -8.17
CA ALA A 365 9.99 -12.24 -8.85
C ALA A 365 10.72 -11.26 -9.77
N GLN A 366 12.06 -11.35 -9.92
CA GLN A 366 12.79 -10.49 -10.84
C GLN A 366 12.79 -11.02 -12.27
N HIS A 367 12.80 -10.09 -13.22
CA HIS A 367 13.09 -10.45 -14.60
C HIS A 367 14.49 -11.11 -14.71
N PRO A 368 14.67 -12.21 -15.48
CA PRO A 368 15.91 -12.97 -15.52
C PRO A 368 17.15 -12.12 -15.81
N ARG A 369 17.05 -11.12 -16.69
CA ARG A 369 18.16 -10.23 -17.05
C ARG A 369 18.54 -9.27 -15.92
N ILE A 370 17.56 -8.64 -15.24
CA ILE A 370 17.85 -7.82 -14.07
C ILE A 370 18.47 -8.67 -12.98
N LYS A 371 17.94 -9.87 -12.77
CA LYS A 371 18.49 -10.82 -11.80
C LYS A 371 19.93 -11.21 -12.10
N ALA A 372 20.27 -11.42 -13.37
CA ALA A 372 21.64 -11.75 -13.78
C ALA A 372 22.62 -10.61 -13.49
N GLU A 373 22.24 -9.36 -13.78
CA GLU A 373 23.09 -8.19 -13.57
C GLU A 373 23.15 -7.75 -12.10
N ALA A 374 22.04 -7.84 -11.36
CA ALA A 374 21.93 -7.40 -9.96
C ALA A 374 22.28 -8.47 -8.93
N GLY A 375 22.43 -9.74 -9.34
CA GLY A 375 22.46 -10.89 -8.42
C GLY A 375 23.54 -10.87 -7.33
N ARG A 376 24.69 -10.26 -7.58
CA ARG A 376 25.78 -10.09 -6.59
C ARG A 376 25.81 -8.71 -5.96
N MET A 377 25.08 -7.75 -6.51
CA MET A 377 25.19 -6.34 -6.15
C MET A 377 24.84 -6.07 -4.68
N LYS A 378 23.82 -6.74 -4.15
CA LYS A 378 23.48 -6.63 -2.74
C LYS A 378 24.61 -7.11 -1.84
N LEU A 379 25.23 -8.23 -2.17
CA LEU A 379 26.34 -8.79 -1.40
C LEU A 379 27.58 -7.87 -1.47
N ASP A 380 27.95 -7.41 -2.66
CA ASP A 380 29.06 -6.48 -2.86
C ASP A 380 28.82 -5.17 -2.08
N TYR A 381 27.59 -4.69 -2.04
CA TYR A 381 27.25 -3.49 -1.29
C TYR A 381 27.32 -3.69 0.24
N LEU A 382 26.89 -4.84 0.76
CA LEU A 382 27.00 -5.18 2.17
C LEU A 382 28.47 -5.31 2.59
N GLN A 383 29.29 -5.96 1.78
CA GLN A 383 30.74 -6.06 2.00
C GLN A 383 31.38 -4.66 2.02
N PHE A 384 30.98 -3.78 1.11
CA PHE A 384 31.44 -2.40 1.13
C PHE A 384 31.08 -1.69 2.43
N LEU A 385 29.84 -1.83 2.95
CA LEU A 385 29.44 -1.21 4.21
C LEU A 385 30.28 -1.69 5.38
N GLU A 386 30.62 -2.98 5.44
CA GLU A 386 31.51 -3.53 6.46
C GLU A 386 32.91 -2.93 6.35
N LEU A 387 33.48 -2.89 5.16
CA LEU A 387 34.83 -2.33 4.92
C LEU A 387 34.88 -0.82 5.23
N GLU A 388 33.81 -0.08 4.92
CA GLU A 388 33.74 1.36 5.19
C GLU A 388 33.83 1.68 6.68
N VAL A 389 33.32 0.83 7.56
CA VAL A 389 33.45 0.98 9.02
C VAL A 389 34.93 0.93 9.43
N PHE A 390 35.72 0.00 8.87
CA PHE A 390 37.13 -0.11 9.20
C PHE A 390 37.97 1.10 8.74
N THR A 391 37.57 1.80 7.68
CA THR A 391 38.28 3.01 7.24
C THR A 391 38.18 4.14 8.24
N ARG A 392 37.11 4.22 9.00
CA ARG A 392 36.92 5.25 10.04
C ARG A 392 37.90 5.11 11.22
N PHE A 393 38.46 3.92 11.40
CA PHE A 393 39.44 3.63 12.47
C PHE A 393 40.90 3.76 12.00
N GLY A 394 41.16 4.27 10.79
CA GLY A 394 42.51 4.53 10.29
C GLY A 394 43.31 3.27 9.94
N ALA A 395 42.65 2.13 9.69
CA ALA A 395 43.31 0.91 9.26
C ALA A 395 43.96 1.08 7.88
N ARG A 396 45.18 0.58 7.67
CA ARG A 396 45.77 0.45 6.35
C ARG A 396 45.05 -0.65 5.59
N LEU A 397 44.49 -0.29 4.45
CA LEU A 397 43.75 -1.20 3.59
C LEU A 397 44.67 -1.77 2.51
N GLU A 398 44.43 -3.02 2.13
CA GLU A 398 45.03 -3.60 0.92
C GLU A 398 44.40 -3.00 -0.33
N ALA A 399 45.09 -3.00 -1.45
CA ALA A 399 44.63 -2.44 -2.73
C ALA A 399 43.28 -3.03 -3.21
N SER A 400 43.03 -4.31 -2.90
CA SER A 400 41.76 -5.00 -3.19
C SER A 400 40.59 -4.42 -2.40
N MET A 401 40.80 -4.10 -1.12
CA MET A 401 39.81 -3.49 -0.24
C MET A 401 39.52 -2.04 -0.64
N GLU A 402 40.56 -1.29 -1.03
CA GLU A 402 40.38 0.08 -1.55
C GLU A 402 39.54 0.09 -2.83
N ALA A 403 39.76 -0.88 -3.75
CA ALA A 403 38.96 -1.03 -4.95
C ALA A 403 37.50 -1.35 -4.64
N ALA A 404 37.24 -2.25 -3.68
CA ALA A 404 35.87 -2.58 -3.22
C ALA A 404 35.17 -1.36 -2.60
N ILE A 405 35.86 -0.58 -1.78
CA ILE A 405 35.32 0.66 -1.20
C ILE A 405 35.00 1.70 -2.27
N ARG A 406 35.90 1.89 -3.23
CA ARG A 406 35.67 2.81 -4.36
C ARG A 406 34.43 2.37 -5.17
N ARG A 407 34.35 1.09 -5.51
CA ARG A 407 33.18 0.51 -6.23
C ARG A 407 31.89 0.71 -5.43
N GLY A 408 31.89 0.49 -4.12
CA GLY A 408 30.73 0.69 -3.26
C GLY A 408 30.30 2.14 -3.16
N ARG A 409 31.24 3.10 -3.09
CA ARG A 409 30.94 4.54 -3.10
C ARG A 409 30.29 4.96 -4.43
N ILE A 410 30.78 4.48 -5.55
CA ILE A 410 30.19 4.70 -6.87
C ILE A 410 28.75 4.17 -6.90
N LEU A 411 28.53 2.93 -6.43
CA LEU A 411 27.20 2.34 -6.38
C LEU A 411 26.25 3.15 -5.48
N ARG A 412 26.73 3.64 -4.37
CA ARG A 412 25.98 4.50 -3.46
C ARG A 412 25.50 5.77 -4.14
N GLU A 413 26.33 6.43 -4.94
CA GLU A 413 25.93 7.61 -5.73
C GLU A 413 24.91 7.24 -6.81
N ILE A 414 25.10 6.14 -7.53
CA ILE A 414 24.17 5.67 -8.55
C ILE A 414 22.78 5.38 -7.96
N LEU A 415 22.71 4.83 -6.77
CA LEU A 415 21.44 4.45 -6.12
C LEU A 415 20.61 5.64 -5.62
N LYS A 416 21.20 6.83 -5.51
CA LYS A 416 20.42 8.04 -5.21
C LYS A 416 19.39 8.31 -6.30
N GLN A 417 18.19 8.66 -5.90
CA GLN A 417 17.07 8.93 -6.80
C GLN A 417 16.10 9.93 -6.18
N ASP A 418 15.74 10.94 -6.94
CA ASP A 418 14.77 11.94 -6.51
C ASP A 418 13.36 11.35 -6.53
N ARG A 419 12.51 11.85 -5.63
CA ARG A 419 11.09 11.52 -5.61
C ARG A 419 10.39 11.95 -6.90
N LEU A 420 9.28 11.32 -7.21
CA LEU A 420 8.45 11.58 -8.41
C LEU A 420 9.21 11.38 -9.73
N ASN A 421 10.25 10.57 -9.69
CA ASN A 421 11.03 10.22 -10.86
C ASN A 421 11.27 8.70 -10.96
N PRO A 422 10.20 7.89 -11.04
CA PRO A 422 10.34 6.45 -11.21
C PRO A 422 10.98 6.13 -12.56
N LEU A 423 11.85 5.13 -12.58
CA LEU A 423 12.63 4.74 -13.76
C LEU A 423 12.01 3.53 -14.45
N PRO A 424 11.85 3.56 -15.79
CA PRO A 424 11.46 2.39 -16.57
C PRO A 424 12.57 1.32 -16.57
N GLU A 425 12.22 0.09 -16.93
CA GLU A 425 13.11 -1.08 -16.93
C GLU A 425 14.34 -0.88 -17.81
N ALA A 426 14.21 -0.21 -18.96
CA ALA A 426 15.32 0.11 -19.82
C ALA A 426 16.38 0.96 -19.10
N CYS A 427 15.96 1.93 -18.30
CA CYS A 427 16.87 2.71 -17.46
C CYS A 427 17.54 1.85 -16.38
N GLN A 428 16.79 0.90 -15.78
CA GLN A 428 17.35 -0.04 -14.81
C GLN A 428 18.46 -0.89 -15.45
N MET A 429 18.23 -1.42 -16.65
CA MET A 429 19.26 -2.18 -17.38
C MET A 429 20.47 -1.33 -17.76
N ALA A 430 20.26 -0.09 -18.21
CA ALA A 430 21.33 0.79 -18.64
C ALA A 430 22.35 1.06 -17.52
N TRP A 431 21.91 1.45 -16.33
CA TRP A 431 22.83 1.74 -15.23
C TRP A 431 23.46 0.47 -14.64
N LEU A 432 22.71 -0.65 -14.60
CA LEU A 432 23.24 -1.93 -14.13
C LEU A 432 24.43 -2.38 -14.99
N ILE A 433 24.26 -2.36 -16.30
CA ILE A 433 25.31 -2.75 -17.25
C ILE A 433 26.47 -1.76 -17.21
N ALA A 434 26.20 -0.44 -17.18
CA ALA A 434 27.25 0.57 -17.07
C ALA A 434 28.12 0.39 -15.81
N PHE A 435 27.48 0.06 -14.69
CA PHE A 435 28.18 -0.22 -13.43
C PHE A 435 28.98 -1.53 -13.49
N ASN A 436 28.40 -2.61 -14.03
CA ASN A 436 29.04 -3.91 -14.10
C ASN A 436 30.21 -3.92 -15.09
N ASP A 437 30.08 -3.23 -16.20
CA ASP A 437 31.17 -3.05 -17.21
C ASP A 437 32.26 -2.05 -16.77
N GLY A 438 32.07 -1.44 -15.57
CA GLY A 438 33.09 -0.58 -14.95
C GLY A 438 33.21 0.82 -15.53
N LEU A 439 32.20 1.30 -16.30
CA LEU A 439 32.27 2.58 -17.01
C LEU A 439 32.27 3.82 -16.07
N PHE A 440 32.07 3.60 -14.79
CA PHE A 440 32.17 4.63 -13.75
C PHE A 440 33.45 4.54 -12.92
N ARG A 441 34.32 3.50 -13.13
CA ARG A 441 35.44 3.18 -12.23
C ARG A 441 36.43 4.32 -12.05
N ASP A 442 36.81 4.99 -13.15
CA ASP A 442 37.83 6.03 -13.16
C ASP A 442 37.26 7.44 -13.08
N GLN A 443 35.98 7.55 -12.72
CA GLN A 443 35.30 8.83 -12.60
C GLN A 443 35.32 9.35 -11.15
N PRO A 444 35.52 10.66 -10.93
CA PRO A 444 35.24 11.30 -9.64
C PRO A 444 33.75 11.09 -9.27
N THR A 445 33.51 10.81 -8.01
CA THR A 445 32.13 10.58 -7.50
C THR A 445 31.19 11.75 -7.79
N GLU A 446 31.71 12.97 -7.84
CA GLU A 446 30.98 14.22 -8.14
C GLU A 446 30.41 14.27 -9.56
N ASN A 447 31.06 13.57 -10.50
CA ASN A 447 30.65 13.52 -11.91
C ASN A 447 29.62 12.42 -12.20
N ILE A 448 29.41 11.47 -11.28
CA ILE A 448 28.51 10.33 -11.47
C ILE A 448 27.06 10.79 -11.73
N PRO A 449 26.46 11.72 -10.96
CA PRO A 449 25.08 12.13 -11.19
C PRO A 449 24.85 12.64 -12.61
N ALA A 450 25.70 13.54 -13.13
CA ALA A 450 25.55 14.10 -14.47
C ALA A 450 25.71 13.04 -15.58
N ARG A 451 26.64 12.09 -15.41
CA ARG A 451 26.80 10.97 -16.34
C ARG A 451 25.62 10.00 -16.30
N LEU A 452 25.10 9.75 -15.11
CA LEU A 452 23.94 8.90 -14.91
C LEU A 452 22.70 9.51 -15.55
N GLU A 453 22.48 10.82 -15.37
CA GLU A 453 21.36 11.53 -16.00
C GLU A 453 21.40 11.44 -17.52
N ARG A 454 22.56 11.66 -18.15
CA ARG A 454 22.74 11.48 -19.60
C ARG A 454 22.39 10.06 -20.03
N LEU A 455 22.91 9.07 -19.30
CA LEU A 455 22.63 7.66 -19.55
C LEU A 455 21.13 7.36 -19.49
N MET A 456 20.44 7.89 -18.45
CA MET A 456 18.98 7.70 -18.29
C MET A 456 18.19 8.34 -19.42
N ASN A 457 18.57 9.55 -19.85
CA ASN A 457 17.91 10.24 -20.95
C ASN A 457 18.06 9.48 -22.28
N ARG A 458 19.23 8.95 -22.55
CA ARG A 458 19.48 8.09 -23.72
C ARG A 458 18.71 6.78 -23.66
N ALA A 459 18.67 6.13 -22.49
CA ALA A 459 17.91 4.89 -22.29
C ALA A 459 16.40 5.09 -22.43
N ARG A 460 15.85 6.23 -22.00
CA ARG A 460 14.42 6.57 -22.16
C ARG A 460 14.03 6.78 -23.62
N SER A 461 14.90 7.37 -24.42
CA SER A 461 14.67 7.66 -25.85
C SER A 461 15.13 6.55 -26.77
N GLY A 462 15.88 5.57 -26.27
CA GLY A 462 16.43 4.46 -27.04
C GLY A 462 15.40 3.39 -27.36
N MET A 463 15.75 2.53 -28.34
CA MET A 463 14.92 1.38 -28.75
C MET A 463 15.21 0.10 -27.97
N LEU A 464 16.21 0.09 -27.09
CA LEU A 464 16.57 -1.09 -26.31
C LEU A 464 15.54 -1.34 -25.21
N THR A 465 15.15 -2.60 -25.10
CA THR A 465 14.19 -3.06 -24.10
C THR A 465 14.88 -3.99 -23.10
N ILE A 466 14.19 -4.35 -22.02
CA ILE A 466 14.70 -5.32 -21.04
C ILE A 466 15.10 -6.67 -21.71
N ASP A 467 14.46 -7.02 -22.84
CA ASP A 467 14.71 -8.26 -23.58
C ASP A 467 15.84 -8.16 -24.61
N SER A 468 16.42 -6.98 -24.83
CA SER A 468 17.52 -6.79 -25.75
C SER A 468 18.79 -7.51 -25.28
N PRO A 469 19.62 -8.09 -26.17
CA PRO A 469 20.86 -8.79 -25.81
C PRO A 469 21.82 -7.94 -24.97
N ARG A 470 22.54 -8.57 -24.04
CA ARG A 470 23.46 -7.86 -23.14
C ARG A 470 24.58 -7.13 -23.94
N GLU A 471 25.05 -7.74 -25.02
CA GLU A 471 26.09 -7.18 -25.87
C GLU A 471 25.65 -5.89 -26.56
N GLU A 472 24.40 -5.82 -26.98
CA GLU A 472 23.80 -4.59 -27.53
C GLU A 472 23.72 -3.49 -26.47
N TRP A 473 23.31 -3.84 -25.28
CA TRP A 473 23.29 -2.93 -24.14
C TRP A 473 24.69 -2.42 -23.79
N SER A 474 25.72 -3.32 -23.69
CA SER A 474 27.10 -2.93 -23.38
C SER A 474 27.64 -1.96 -24.40
N ARG A 475 27.39 -2.22 -25.71
CA ARG A 475 27.82 -1.34 -26.80
C ARG A 475 27.16 0.03 -26.72
N ALA A 476 25.83 0.06 -26.60
CA ALA A 476 25.04 1.30 -26.52
C ALA A 476 25.44 2.15 -25.31
N VAL A 477 25.55 1.53 -24.14
CA VAL A 477 25.88 2.23 -22.89
C VAL A 477 27.30 2.81 -22.94
N ALA A 478 28.25 2.08 -23.51
CA ALA A 478 29.62 2.58 -23.71
C ALA A 478 29.66 3.77 -24.69
N GLU A 479 28.89 3.71 -25.78
CA GLU A 479 28.75 4.81 -26.74
C GLU A 479 28.14 6.04 -26.10
N TRP A 480 27.01 5.89 -25.40
CA TRP A 480 26.30 6.99 -24.73
C TRP A 480 27.11 7.70 -23.65
N LEU A 481 28.01 6.99 -23.00
CA LEU A 481 28.90 7.57 -21.98
C LEU A 481 30.23 8.10 -22.55
N SER A 482 30.62 7.70 -23.76
CA SER A 482 31.81 8.20 -24.45
C SER A 482 31.58 9.49 -25.23
N GLU A 483 30.34 9.80 -25.62
CA GLU A 483 30.00 11.05 -26.27
C GLU A 483 30.39 12.23 -25.38
N PRO A 484 31.20 13.20 -25.83
CA PRO A 484 31.48 14.40 -25.08
C PRO A 484 30.17 15.14 -24.82
N GLY A 485 29.93 15.56 -23.57
CA GLY A 485 28.75 16.33 -23.22
C GLY A 485 28.64 17.52 -24.17
N GLY A 486 27.62 17.54 -25.00
CA GLY A 486 27.36 18.66 -25.88
C GLY A 486 27.30 19.91 -25.04
N ALA A 487 28.29 20.78 -25.23
CA ALA A 487 28.25 22.13 -24.75
C ALA A 487 26.93 22.76 -25.21
N GLU A 488 26.28 23.41 -24.28
CA GLU A 488 25.15 24.31 -24.47
C GLU A 488 25.15 24.91 -25.88
N ARG A 489 24.17 24.51 -26.69
CA ARG A 489 23.78 25.36 -27.79
C ARG A 489 22.88 26.42 -27.19
N SER A 490 23.50 27.60 -27.05
CA SER A 490 22.91 28.89 -26.73
C SER A 490 21.56 29.16 -27.41
#